data_8412547a3685ed5ae085ec93e99d9184
#
_entry.id   8412547a3685ed5ae085ec93e99d9184
#
_cell.length_a   1.000
_cell.length_b   1.000
_cell.length_c   1.000
_cell.angle_alpha   90.00
_cell.angle_beta   90.00
_cell.angle_gamma   90.00
#
_symmetry.space_group_name_H-M   'P 1'
#
loop_
_entity.id
_entity.type
_entity.pdbx_description
1 polymer ?
#
loop_
_entity_poly.entity_id
_entity_poly.type
_entity_poly.pdbx_seq_one_letter_code
_entity_poly.pdbx_strand_id
1 'polypeptide(L)'
;MTVFEFPQDFIFGTGSSAFQIEGSPYADGKGENTWDYMCRVYPESFRNGAKTEPGAWFYQNYEQDIAEMKALGLQSFRFSISWARILPEGTGRINQKGIDFYNRVIDLLLDNGIEPFVDLYHWDLPMAISDRGGIKERGFIDAYVNFARICFENFGDRVKYWSTFNEAGVFCFQHYSNGESGWYPFGTEKADGYRAAHHVLLAHFRAVKLYRQMGLKGKIGSVVAMAAIYPADPAGNDVLAAQYQAERQGSWWLDPMFFGKYPEKLLRDCPEIEKLLPENYAEELQREFVPMDMLGMNYYFPAIVKYDGNSMYKSTHAPSYYVQEGQMFQLYPAGLYDLMLYLTEKYNCPEIYITENGLGAEGSDDPEKDIADDERIRYLREHLRMVVRSINAGANIKGYYYWSHFDSLESRSGYRWRFGLVHVDTPTGKRTKKKSWYYYQKMIRDHAVD
;
A
#
# COMPACT_ATOMS: atom_id res chain seq x y z
N MET A 1 -24.47 -21.09 12.12
CA MET A 1 -23.13 -20.43 12.19
C MET A 1 -23.34 -19.03 12.72
N THR A 2 -22.42 -18.52 13.53
CA THR A 2 -22.49 -17.13 13.98
C THR A 2 -22.19 -16.21 12.81
N VAL A 3 -23.11 -15.33 12.48
CA VAL A 3 -22.95 -14.31 11.42
C VAL A 3 -22.41 -13.04 12.07
N PHE A 4 -21.41 -12.43 11.43
CA PHE A 4 -20.79 -11.18 11.86
C PHE A 4 -21.25 -10.07 10.92
N GLU A 5 -22.06 -9.14 11.42
CA GLU A 5 -22.61 -8.02 10.65
C GLU A 5 -21.68 -6.80 10.73
N PHE A 6 -21.54 -6.09 9.62
CA PHE A 6 -20.80 -4.84 9.54
C PHE A 6 -21.73 -3.64 9.83
N PRO A 7 -21.18 -2.50 10.31
CA PRO A 7 -21.93 -1.24 10.37
C PRO A 7 -22.48 -0.86 9.00
N GLN A 8 -23.64 -0.23 8.94
CA GLN A 8 -24.32 0.12 7.68
C GLN A 8 -23.51 1.07 6.78
N ASP A 9 -22.61 1.86 7.38
CA ASP A 9 -21.70 2.81 6.68
C ASP A 9 -20.34 2.18 6.35
N PHE A 10 -20.16 0.87 6.57
CA PHE A 10 -18.90 0.17 6.26
C PHE A 10 -18.71 -0.01 4.75
N ILE A 11 -17.52 0.31 4.25
CA ILE A 11 -17.20 0.29 2.82
C ILE A 11 -16.45 -0.99 2.47
N PHE A 12 -16.97 -1.73 1.48
CA PHE A 12 -16.27 -2.84 0.86
C PHE A 12 -15.62 -2.38 -0.45
N GLY A 13 -14.31 -2.50 -0.51
CA GLY A 13 -13.50 -2.12 -1.66
C GLY A 13 -12.54 -3.21 -2.11
N THR A 14 -11.85 -2.94 -3.20
CA THR A 14 -10.67 -3.66 -3.65
C THR A 14 -9.55 -2.68 -3.97
N GLY A 15 -8.30 -3.14 -3.87
CA GLY A 15 -7.11 -2.34 -4.14
C GLY A 15 -6.36 -2.75 -5.40
N SER A 16 -5.58 -1.81 -5.94
CA SER A 16 -4.60 -2.01 -7.00
C SER A 16 -3.58 -0.88 -7.03
N SER A 17 -2.52 -1.01 -7.85
CA SER A 17 -1.58 0.09 -8.12
C SER A 17 -1.30 0.24 -9.60
N ALA A 18 -0.97 1.46 -10.03
CA ALA A 18 -0.78 1.82 -11.43
C ALA A 18 0.27 0.94 -12.13
N PHE A 19 1.47 0.80 -11.54
CA PHE A 19 2.55 0.04 -12.17
C PHE A 19 2.25 -1.46 -12.31
N GLN A 20 1.37 -1.98 -11.45
CA GLN A 20 1.00 -3.40 -11.43
C GLN A 20 -0.09 -3.74 -12.44
N ILE A 21 -1.09 -2.85 -12.61
CA ILE A 21 -2.27 -3.19 -13.40
C ILE A 21 -2.37 -2.49 -14.75
N GLU A 22 -1.85 -1.26 -14.89
CA GLU A 22 -2.12 -0.46 -16.08
C GLU A 22 -1.55 -1.09 -17.35
N GLY A 23 -0.30 -1.53 -17.33
CA GLY A 23 0.43 -1.82 -18.56
C GLY A 23 0.70 -0.54 -19.35
N SER A 24 0.91 -0.67 -20.66
CA SER A 24 1.08 0.47 -21.58
C SER A 24 2.10 1.53 -21.09
N PRO A 25 3.33 1.09 -20.72
CA PRO A 25 4.33 1.94 -20.05
C PRO A 25 4.81 3.11 -20.91
N TYR A 26 4.60 3.04 -22.23
CA TYR A 26 5.05 4.07 -23.17
C TYR A 26 3.89 4.76 -23.93
N ALA A 27 2.63 4.41 -23.59
CA ALA A 27 1.48 4.97 -24.29
C ALA A 27 1.21 6.41 -23.91
N ASP A 28 0.69 7.17 -24.87
CA ASP A 28 0.14 8.51 -24.68
C ASP A 28 1.07 9.52 -23.97
N GLY A 29 2.38 9.36 -24.18
CA GLY A 29 3.38 10.28 -23.65
C GLY A 29 3.73 10.09 -22.19
N LYS A 30 3.37 8.94 -21.58
CA LYS A 30 3.86 8.56 -20.26
C LYS A 30 5.38 8.52 -20.23
N GLY A 31 5.99 9.11 -19.20
CA GLY A 31 7.43 8.99 -18.92
C GLY A 31 7.78 7.62 -18.31
N GLU A 32 9.03 7.24 -18.38
CA GLU A 32 9.54 6.05 -17.75
C GLU A 32 9.56 6.21 -16.22
N ASN A 33 9.06 5.24 -15.48
CA ASN A 33 9.21 5.15 -14.03
C ASN A 33 10.29 4.10 -13.65
N THR A 34 10.62 4.02 -12.37
CA THR A 34 11.66 3.11 -11.87
C THR A 34 11.35 1.64 -12.13
N TRP A 35 10.09 1.21 -12.17
CA TRP A 35 9.70 -0.16 -12.49
C TRP A 35 9.85 -0.47 -13.98
N ASP A 36 9.44 0.45 -14.86
CA ASP A 36 9.63 0.33 -16.31
C ASP A 36 11.13 0.23 -16.64
N TYR A 37 11.93 1.11 -16.03
CA TYR A 37 13.39 1.11 -16.16
C TYR A 37 13.99 -0.22 -15.71
N MET A 38 13.63 -0.70 -14.52
CA MET A 38 14.13 -1.96 -13.98
C MET A 38 13.77 -3.14 -14.86
N CYS A 39 12.54 -3.23 -15.33
CA CYS A 39 12.10 -4.30 -16.24
C CYS A 39 12.85 -4.26 -17.57
N ARG A 40 13.25 -3.08 -18.05
CA ARG A 40 13.97 -2.90 -19.32
C ARG A 40 15.47 -3.17 -19.19
N VAL A 41 16.11 -2.66 -18.13
CA VAL A 41 17.57 -2.66 -17.99
C VAL A 41 18.08 -3.87 -17.20
N TYR A 42 17.28 -4.36 -16.25
CA TYR A 42 17.64 -5.48 -15.35
C TYR A 42 16.54 -6.57 -15.36
N PRO A 43 16.16 -7.12 -16.53
CA PRO A 43 15.07 -8.09 -16.63
C PRO A 43 15.33 -9.36 -15.80
N GLU A 44 16.60 -9.72 -15.57
CA GLU A 44 17.01 -10.83 -14.72
C GLU A 44 16.65 -10.63 -13.23
N SER A 45 16.40 -9.39 -12.82
CA SER A 45 15.92 -9.07 -11.46
C SER A 45 14.45 -9.49 -11.24
N PHE A 46 13.74 -9.79 -12.32
CA PHE A 46 12.34 -10.19 -12.27
C PHE A 46 12.19 -11.67 -12.63
N ARG A 47 11.38 -12.41 -11.89
CA ARG A 47 11.11 -13.80 -12.17
C ARG A 47 10.59 -13.96 -13.61
N ASN A 48 11.23 -14.84 -14.37
CA ASN A 48 10.92 -15.12 -15.78
C ASN A 48 10.97 -13.87 -16.70
N GLY A 49 11.74 -12.85 -16.34
CA GLY A 49 11.83 -11.62 -17.12
C GLY A 49 10.51 -10.85 -17.19
N ALA A 50 9.67 -10.94 -16.14
CA ALA A 50 8.39 -10.24 -16.10
C ALA A 50 8.57 -8.73 -16.28
N LYS A 51 7.55 -8.10 -16.87
CA LYS A 51 7.56 -6.66 -17.20
C LYS A 51 6.30 -5.99 -16.69
N THR A 52 6.35 -4.66 -16.59
CA THR A 52 5.17 -3.82 -16.37
C THR A 52 4.17 -3.87 -17.52
N GLU A 53 4.60 -4.28 -18.70
CA GLU A 53 3.76 -4.63 -19.85
C GLU A 53 3.52 -6.16 -19.85
N PRO A 54 2.28 -6.64 -19.92
CA PRO A 54 1.03 -5.87 -20.09
C PRO A 54 0.37 -5.44 -18.76
N GLY A 55 0.97 -5.69 -17.59
CA GLY A 55 0.31 -5.51 -16.31
C GLY A 55 -0.92 -6.42 -16.18
N ALA A 56 -2.05 -5.84 -15.79
CA ALA A 56 -3.36 -6.48 -15.88
C ALA A 56 -4.20 -5.91 -17.05
N TRP A 57 -3.59 -5.30 -18.05
CA TRP A 57 -4.27 -4.68 -19.21
C TRP A 57 -5.27 -3.59 -18.84
N PHE A 58 -5.19 -2.98 -17.68
CA PHE A 58 -6.20 -2.04 -17.18
C PHE A 58 -6.29 -0.78 -18.05
N TYR A 59 -5.16 -0.26 -18.57
CA TYR A 59 -5.16 0.93 -19.41
C TYR A 59 -6.05 0.78 -20.65
N GLN A 60 -6.13 -0.42 -21.23
CA GLN A 60 -6.96 -0.72 -22.39
C GLN A 60 -8.37 -1.16 -22.04
N ASN A 61 -8.57 -1.78 -20.86
CA ASN A 61 -9.80 -2.50 -20.54
C ASN A 61 -10.58 -1.91 -19.35
N TYR A 62 -10.19 -0.73 -18.84
CA TYR A 62 -10.79 -0.12 -17.65
C TYR A 62 -12.33 -0.02 -17.70
N GLU A 63 -12.92 0.17 -18.89
CA GLU A 63 -14.38 0.25 -19.04
C GLU A 63 -15.04 -1.09 -18.70
N GLN A 64 -14.51 -2.19 -19.24
CA GLN A 64 -14.98 -3.54 -18.93
C GLN A 64 -14.71 -3.90 -17.47
N ASP A 65 -13.55 -3.52 -16.94
CA ASP A 65 -13.15 -3.82 -15.59
C ASP A 65 -14.03 -3.09 -14.55
N ILE A 66 -14.38 -1.83 -14.80
CA ILE A 66 -15.29 -1.08 -13.94
C ILE A 66 -16.73 -1.63 -14.02
N ALA A 67 -17.18 -2.07 -15.19
CA ALA A 67 -18.47 -2.75 -15.31
C ALA A 67 -18.50 -4.07 -14.52
N GLU A 68 -17.38 -4.78 -14.45
CA GLU A 68 -17.22 -6.00 -13.66
C GLU A 68 -17.19 -5.68 -12.15
N MET A 69 -16.52 -4.62 -11.72
CA MET A 69 -16.53 -4.13 -10.33
C MET A 69 -17.95 -3.75 -9.89
N LYS A 70 -18.73 -3.11 -10.76
CA LYS A 70 -20.16 -2.86 -10.51
C LYS A 70 -20.94 -4.16 -10.32
N ALA A 71 -20.70 -5.16 -11.17
CA ALA A 71 -21.33 -6.47 -11.05
C ALA A 71 -20.97 -7.19 -9.75
N LEU A 72 -19.76 -6.96 -9.20
CA LEU A 72 -19.35 -7.42 -7.88
C LEU A 72 -20.18 -6.75 -6.76
N GLY A 73 -20.71 -5.56 -6.99
CA GLY A 73 -21.35 -4.72 -5.99
C GLY A 73 -20.33 -3.86 -5.22
N LEU A 74 -19.17 -3.62 -5.83
CA LEU A 74 -18.08 -2.88 -5.19
C LEU A 74 -18.52 -1.45 -4.84
N GLN A 75 -18.22 -1.00 -3.62
CA GLN A 75 -18.59 0.34 -3.15
C GLN A 75 -17.45 1.35 -3.34
N SER A 76 -16.21 0.89 -3.34
CA SER A 76 -15.04 1.74 -3.56
C SER A 76 -13.91 0.98 -4.25
N PHE A 77 -13.19 1.65 -5.14
CA PHE A 77 -11.98 1.11 -5.77
C PHE A 77 -10.78 1.97 -5.42
N ARG A 78 -9.79 1.36 -4.77
CA ARG A 78 -8.52 2.00 -4.44
C ARG A 78 -7.51 1.76 -5.54
N PHE A 79 -6.94 2.82 -6.09
CA PHE A 79 -5.91 2.76 -7.13
C PHE A 79 -4.93 3.93 -7.01
N SER A 80 -3.74 3.78 -7.56
CA SER A 80 -2.78 4.87 -7.60
C SER A 80 -2.77 5.59 -8.94
N ILE A 81 -2.37 6.87 -8.92
CA ILE A 81 -2.09 7.65 -10.12
C ILE A 81 -0.60 7.52 -10.46
N SER A 82 -0.28 7.06 -11.66
CA SER A 82 1.11 7.03 -12.12
C SER A 82 1.63 8.44 -12.30
N TRP A 83 2.57 8.84 -11.45
CA TRP A 83 3.19 10.16 -11.50
C TRP A 83 3.83 10.44 -12.87
N ALA A 84 4.54 9.46 -13.44
CA ALA A 84 5.15 9.60 -14.76
C ALA A 84 4.13 9.71 -15.91
N ARG A 85 2.86 9.29 -15.70
CA ARG A 85 1.79 9.48 -16.68
C ARG A 85 1.26 10.92 -16.66
N ILE A 86 1.27 11.57 -15.51
CA ILE A 86 0.84 12.97 -15.34
C ILE A 86 1.97 13.93 -15.69
N LEU A 87 3.18 13.67 -15.15
CA LEU A 87 4.38 14.47 -15.34
C LEU A 87 5.51 13.56 -15.85
N PRO A 88 5.69 13.42 -17.16
CA PRO A 88 6.67 12.49 -17.74
C PRO A 88 8.11 12.67 -17.24
N GLU A 89 8.51 13.93 -16.97
CA GLU A 89 9.81 14.28 -16.40
C GLU A 89 9.78 14.46 -14.87
N GLY A 90 8.69 14.00 -14.22
CA GLY A 90 8.45 14.18 -12.79
C GLY A 90 8.10 15.62 -12.37
N THR A 91 8.45 16.60 -13.19
CA THR A 91 8.16 18.03 -13.01
C THR A 91 7.95 18.69 -14.38
N GLY A 92 7.54 19.95 -14.40
CA GLY A 92 7.46 20.76 -15.62
C GLY A 92 6.22 20.44 -16.46
N ARG A 93 6.41 19.92 -17.68
CA ARG A 93 5.31 19.72 -18.64
C ARG A 93 4.28 18.71 -18.16
N ILE A 94 3.03 19.14 -18.09
CA ILE A 94 1.88 18.26 -17.79
C ILE A 94 1.51 17.47 -19.06
N ASN A 95 1.30 16.18 -18.91
CA ASN A 95 0.78 15.31 -19.95
C ASN A 95 -0.76 15.27 -19.88
N GLN A 96 -1.41 16.05 -20.74
CA GLN A 96 -2.87 16.14 -20.76
C GLN A 96 -3.55 14.79 -21.01
N LYS A 97 -2.98 13.93 -21.85
CA LYS A 97 -3.53 12.59 -22.12
C LYS A 97 -3.56 11.71 -20.87
N GLY A 98 -2.57 11.85 -19.97
CA GLY A 98 -2.57 11.19 -18.67
C GLY A 98 -3.69 11.72 -17.75
N ILE A 99 -3.87 13.03 -17.69
CA ILE A 99 -4.99 13.67 -16.98
C ILE A 99 -6.33 13.15 -17.52
N ASP A 100 -6.50 13.15 -18.85
CA ASP A 100 -7.73 12.72 -19.49
C ASP A 100 -8.05 11.24 -19.23
N PHE A 101 -7.03 10.39 -19.16
CA PHE A 101 -7.21 8.98 -18.81
C PHE A 101 -7.79 8.82 -17.39
N TYR A 102 -7.18 9.45 -16.39
CA TYR A 102 -7.68 9.34 -15.01
C TYR A 102 -9.03 10.05 -14.83
N ASN A 103 -9.31 11.13 -15.55
CA ASN A 103 -10.65 11.72 -15.56
C ASN A 103 -11.69 10.70 -16.03
N ARG A 104 -11.44 9.99 -17.14
CA ARG A 104 -12.37 8.95 -17.63
C ARG A 104 -12.55 7.81 -16.64
N VAL A 105 -11.46 7.35 -16.00
CA VAL A 105 -11.53 6.29 -14.97
C VAL A 105 -12.37 6.75 -13.77
N ILE A 106 -12.09 7.94 -13.24
CA ILE A 106 -12.79 8.50 -12.08
C ILE A 106 -14.28 8.73 -12.39
N ASP A 107 -14.59 9.36 -13.52
CA ASP A 107 -15.96 9.62 -13.92
C ASP A 107 -16.74 8.32 -14.09
N LEU A 108 -16.14 7.31 -14.75
CA LEU A 108 -16.79 6.02 -14.96
C LEU A 108 -17.02 5.24 -13.66
N LEU A 109 -16.07 5.31 -12.68
CA LEU A 109 -16.28 4.75 -11.34
C LEU A 109 -17.49 5.39 -10.67
N LEU A 110 -17.56 6.72 -10.65
CA LEU A 110 -18.67 7.47 -10.04
C LEU A 110 -20.00 7.21 -10.73
N ASP A 111 -20.04 7.16 -12.07
CA ASP A 111 -21.25 6.82 -12.86
C ASP A 111 -21.77 5.41 -12.55
N ASN A 112 -20.88 4.52 -12.09
CA ASN A 112 -21.25 3.19 -11.65
C ASN A 112 -21.48 3.06 -10.13
N GLY A 113 -21.46 4.19 -9.39
CA GLY A 113 -21.69 4.23 -7.95
C GLY A 113 -20.52 3.70 -7.13
N ILE A 114 -19.32 3.66 -7.71
CA ILE A 114 -18.09 3.21 -7.06
C ILE A 114 -17.26 4.44 -6.66
N GLU A 115 -17.00 4.63 -5.38
CA GLU A 115 -16.22 5.76 -4.87
C GLU A 115 -14.72 5.57 -5.16
N PRO A 116 -14.04 6.50 -5.83
CA PRO A 116 -12.60 6.44 -6.01
C PRO A 116 -11.86 6.67 -4.69
N PHE A 117 -10.90 5.81 -4.35
CA PHE A 117 -9.89 6.04 -3.33
C PHE A 117 -8.53 6.13 -4.02
N VAL A 118 -7.95 7.30 -4.05
CA VAL A 118 -6.75 7.58 -4.85
C VAL A 118 -5.50 7.63 -4.00
N ASP A 119 -4.52 6.79 -4.35
CA ASP A 119 -3.15 6.91 -3.86
C ASP A 119 -2.35 7.82 -4.79
N LEU A 120 -1.75 8.88 -4.25
CA LEU A 120 -0.87 9.75 -5.03
C LEU A 120 0.45 9.07 -5.39
N TYR A 121 0.97 8.19 -4.53
CA TYR A 121 2.23 7.52 -4.78
C TYR A 121 2.23 6.07 -4.30
N HIS A 122 2.41 5.14 -5.25
CA HIS A 122 2.55 3.72 -4.98
C HIS A 122 3.77 3.15 -5.71
N TRP A 123 4.98 3.61 -5.31
CA TRP A 123 6.32 3.11 -5.63
C TRP A 123 6.85 3.39 -7.05
N ASP A 124 6.09 4.00 -7.92
CA ASP A 124 6.43 4.24 -9.33
C ASP A 124 7.06 5.63 -9.58
N LEU A 125 8.22 5.88 -8.95
CA LEU A 125 8.94 7.14 -9.09
C LEU A 125 9.33 7.41 -10.55
N PRO A 126 9.06 8.61 -11.12
CA PRO A 126 9.58 8.97 -12.44
C PRO A 126 11.11 8.87 -12.51
N MET A 127 11.66 8.25 -13.57
CA MET A 127 13.11 8.11 -13.73
C MET A 127 13.83 9.45 -13.66
N ALA A 128 13.27 10.51 -14.24
CA ALA A 128 13.86 11.83 -14.18
C ALA A 128 13.99 12.42 -12.76
N ILE A 129 13.17 11.99 -11.79
CA ILE A 129 13.36 12.30 -10.36
C ILE A 129 14.44 11.40 -9.78
N SER A 130 14.42 10.10 -10.12
CA SER A 130 15.42 9.14 -9.66
C SER A 130 16.83 9.50 -10.10
N ASP A 131 17.02 9.95 -11.34
CA ASP A 131 18.30 10.40 -11.91
C ASP A 131 18.87 11.63 -11.18
N ARG A 132 18.03 12.41 -10.52
CA ARG A 132 18.41 13.54 -9.66
C ARG A 132 18.65 13.15 -8.20
N GLY A 133 18.78 11.85 -7.91
CA GLY A 133 19.04 11.30 -6.60
C GLY A 133 17.80 10.77 -5.88
N GLY A 134 16.60 10.95 -6.43
CA GLY A 134 15.37 10.36 -5.96
C GLY A 134 14.86 10.96 -4.63
N ILE A 135 14.18 10.11 -3.84
CA ILE A 135 13.49 10.52 -2.60
C ILE A 135 14.46 11.02 -1.52
N LYS A 136 15.69 10.56 -1.53
CA LYS A 136 16.71 11.01 -0.58
C LYS A 136 17.16 12.46 -0.78
N GLU A 137 16.88 13.04 -1.93
CA GLU A 137 17.20 14.44 -2.23
C GLU A 137 16.04 15.36 -1.86
N ARG A 138 16.38 16.51 -1.26
CA ARG A 138 15.37 17.44 -0.74
C ARG A 138 14.43 17.99 -1.82
N GLY A 139 14.89 18.11 -3.06
CA GLY A 139 14.08 18.54 -4.21
C GLY A 139 12.89 17.62 -4.52
N PHE A 140 12.90 16.37 -4.02
CA PHE A 140 11.77 15.46 -4.11
C PHE A 140 10.51 16.05 -3.45
N ILE A 141 10.65 16.73 -2.32
CA ILE A 141 9.52 17.29 -1.56
C ILE A 141 8.70 18.23 -2.44
N ASP A 142 9.36 19.21 -3.06
CA ASP A 142 8.69 20.22 -3.88
C ASP A 142 8.13 19.61 -5.19
N ALA A 143 8.85 18.66 -5.78
CA ALA A 143 8.39 17.93 -6.96
C ALA A 143 7.13 17.11 -6.66
N TYR A 144 7.09 16.41 -5.52
CA TYR A 144 5.92 15.64 -5.08
C TYR A 144 4.72 16.54 -4.76
N VAL A 145 4.93 17.63 -4.03
CA VAL A 145 3.85 18.57 -3.70
C VAL A 145 3.27 19.21 -4.96
N ASN A 146 4.11 19.51 -5.97
CA ASN A 146 3.62 19.99 -7.27
C ASN A 146 2.81 18.91 -8.00
N PHE A 147 3.22 17.66 -7.98
CA PHE A 147 2.43 16.55 -8.53
C PHE A 147 1.09 16.41 -7.81
N ALA A 148 1.08 16.42 -6.47
CA ALA A 148 -0.13 16.37 -5.68
C ALA A 148 -1.08 17.54 -6.00
N ARG A 149 -0.55 18.78 -6.17
CA ARG A 149 -1.33 19.95 -6.57
C ARG A 149 -2.05 19.71 -7.91
N ILE A 150 -1.33 19.20 -8.91
CA ILE A 150 -1.90 18.92 -10.23
C ILE A 150 -3.03 17.87 -10.13
N CYS A 151 -2.82 16.81 -9.33
CA CYS A 151 -3.86 15.81 -9.10
C CYS A 151 -5.08 16.40 -8.40
N PHE A 152 -4.88 17.23 -7.38
CA PHE A 152 -5.98 17.90 -6.66
C PHE A 152 -6.74 18.89 -7.54
N GLU A 153 -6.05 19.65 -8.40
CA GLU A 153 -6.68 20.58 -9.35
C GLU A 153 -7.56 19.87 -10.39
N ASN A 154 -7.18 18.66 -10.81
CA ASN A 154 -7.86 17.96 -11.89
C ASN A 154 -8.90 16.92 -11.43
N PHE A 155 -8.80 16.43 -10.17
CA PHE A 155 -9.61 15.33 -9.68
C PHE A 155 -10.26 15.61 -8.31
N GLY A 156 -9.79 16.63 -7.58
CA GLY A 156 -10.20 16.89 -6.20
C GLY A 156 -11.64 17.39 -6.05
N ASP A 157 -12.28 17.82 -7.13
CA ASP A 157 -13.70 18.17 -7.16
C ASP A 157 -14.62 16.94 -6.98
N ARG A 158 -14.14 15.74 -7.33
CA ARG A 158 -14.89 14.48 -7.38
C ARG A 158 -14.35 13.42 -6.44
N VAL A 159 -13.03 13.29 -6.29
CA VAL A 159 -12.41 12.28 -5.42
C VAL A 159 -12.48 12.73 -3.97
N LYS A 160 -13.03 11.86 -3.10
CA LYS A 160 -13.22 12.15 -1.66
C LYS A 160 -12.19 11.49 -0.76
N TYR A 161 -11.52 10.44 -1.22
CA TYR A 161 -10.54 9.69 -0.43
C TYR A 161 -9.17 9.75 -1.08
N TRP A 162 -8.19 10.29 -0.35
CA TRP A 162 -6.83 10.48 -0.82
C TRP A 162 -5.82 9.89 0.14
N SER A 163 -4.87 9.14 -0.40
CA SER A 163 -3.67 8.75 0.32
C SER A 163 -2.45 9.42 -0.32
N THR A 164 -1.56 9.94 0.51
CA THR A 164 -0.33 10.58 0.02
C THR A 164 0.70 9.54 -0.42
N PHE A 165 0.95 8.55 0.42
CA PHE A 165 1.94 7.50 0.16
C PHE A 165 1.39 6.15 0.57
N ASN A 166 1.65 5.13 -0.25
CA ASN A 166 1.47 3.74 0.13
C ASN A 166 2.78 3.16 0.66
N GLU A 167 2.75 2.67 1.90
CA GLU A 167 3.83 1.88 2.52
C GLU A 167 5.22 2.52 2.46
N ALA A 168 5.34 3.75 2.92
CA ALA A 168 6.62 4.47 2.90
C ALA A 168 7.77 3.70 3.58
N GLY A 169 7.47 2.88 4.58
CA GLY A 169 8.44 2.01 5.25
C GLY A 169 9.10 1.01 4.32
N VAL A 170 8.36 0.50 3.34
CA VAL A 170 8.86 -0.45 2.36
C VAL A 170 9.84 0.24 1.41
N PHE A 171 9.40 1.23 0.67
CA PHE A 171 10.27 1.84 -0.35
C PHE A 171 11.42 2.68 0.25
N CYS A 172 11.26 3.33 1.40
CA CYS A 172 12.38 4.05 2.02
C CYS A 172 13.45 3.11 2.55
N PHE A 173 13.05 2.04 3.27
CA PHE A 173 14.03 1.18 3.92
C PHE A 173 14.50 -0.01 3.09
N GLN A 174 13.73 -0.49 2.12
CA GLN A 174 14.19 -1.55 1.22
C GLN A 174 14.94 -1.00 0.00
N HIS A 175 14.52 0.16 -0.55
CA HIS A 175 15.13 0.72 -1.75
C HIS A 175 16.28 1.68 -1.41
N TYR A 176 16.23 2.42 -0.31
CA TYR A 176 17.20 3.48 0.01
C TYR A 176 18.12 3.19 1.22
N SER A 177 17.91 2.12 1.97
CA SER A 177 18.74 1.81 3.17
C SER A 177 19.67 0.62 3.03
N ASN A 178 19.64 -0.06 1.91
CA ASN A 178 20.37 -1.33 1.80
C ASN A 178 20.85 -1.55 0.36
N GLY A 179 22.02 -1.06 0.07
CA GLY A 179 22.68 -1.24 -1.23
C GLY A 179 22.84 -2.71 -1.67
N GLU A 180 22.69 -3.67 -0.75
CA GLU A 180 22.77 -5.11 -1.01
C GLU A 180 21.40 -5.76 -1.23
N SER A 181 20.29 -5.04 -1.02
CA SER A 181 18.94 -5.61 -1.13
C SER A 181 18.55 -6.03 -2.55
N GLY A 182 19.30 -5.56 -3.55
CA GLY A 182 18.97 -5.77 -4.96
C GLY A 182 17.76 -4.97 -5.44
N TRP A 183 17.25 -4.02 -4.64
CA TRP A 183 16.23 -3.07 -5.03
C TRP A 183 16.84 -1.80 -5.61
N TYR A 184 16.20 -1.23 -6.62
CA TYR A 184 16.60 0.05 -7.19
C TYR A 184 16.08 1.22 -6.34
N PRO A 185 16.88 2.31 -6.15
CA PRO A 185 18.23 2.56 -6.68
C PRO A 185 19.30 1.75 -5.94
N PHE A 186 20.31 1.33 -6.70
CA PHE A 186 21.46 0.59 -6.15
C PHE A 186 22.47 1.52 -5.50
N GLY A 187 23.35 0.96 -4.64
CA GLY A 187 24.45 1.70 -4.04
C GLY A 187 24.04 2.72 -2.98
N THR A 188 22.84 2.54 -2.39
CA THR A 188 22.36 3.41 -1.31
C THR A 188 22.96 3.01 0.04
N GLU A 189 23.11 3.99 0.93
CA GLU A 189 23.58 3.80 2.29
C GLU A 189 22.41 3.78 3.30
N LYS A 190 22.64 3.26 4.49
CA LYS A 190 21.63 3.22 5.56
C LYS A 190 21.04 4.62 5.85
N ALA A 191 21.87 5.66 5.85
CA ALA A 191 21.46 7.04 6.06
C ALA A 191 20.52 7.56 4.97
N ASP A 192 20.66 7.07 3.73
CA ASP A 192 19.79 7.49 2.62
C ASP A 192 18.33 7.11 2.85
N GLY A 193 18.07 5.92 3.44
CA GLY A 193 16.72 5.49 3.79
C GLY A 193 16.07 6.36 4.87
N TYR A 194 16.84 6.73 5.90
CA TYR A 194 16.33 7.61 6.95
C TYR A 194 16.09 9.04 6.44
N ARG A 195 16.95 9.52 5.53
CA ARG A 195 16.78 10.81 4.84
C ARG A 195 15.54 10.78 3.94
N ALA A 196 15.38 9.72 3.14
CA ALA A 196 14.19 9.50 2.32
C ALA A 196 12.92 9.46 3.16
N ALA A 197 12.92 8.73 4.29
CA ALA A 197 11.79 8.66 5.21
C ALA A 197 11.40 10.04 5.77
N HIS A 198 12.38 10.85 6.13
CA HIS A 198 12.13 12.22 6.60
C HIS A 198 11.51 13.09 5.51
N HIS A 199 12.03 13.03 4.28
CA HIS A 199 11.48 13.78 3.13
C HIS A 199 10.05 13.35 2.79
N VAL A 200 9.74 12.07 2.90
CA VAL A 200 8.38 11.55 2.70
C VAL A 200 7.40 12.12 3.74
N LEU A 201 7.79 12.17 5.02
CA LEU A 201 6.96 12.77 6.07
C LEU A 201 6.71 14.27 5.81
N LEU A 202 7.76 15.02 5.44
CA LEU A 202 7.60 16.44 5.10
C LEU A 202 6.71 16.63 3.85
N ALA A 203 6.88 15.81 2.83
CA ALA A 203 6.06 15.83 1.62
C ALA A 203 4.59 15.51 1.92
N HIS A 204 4.34 14.51 2.80
CA HIS A 204 3.01 14.17 3.30
C HIS A 204 2.35 15.39 3.96
N PHE A 205 2.99 16.02 4.93
CA PHE A 205 2.42 17.16 5.63
C PHE A 205 2.12 18.34 4.69
N ARG A 206 3.03 18.63 3.76
CA ARG A 206 2.83 19.70 2.77
C ARG A 206 1.68 19.39 1.81
N ALA A 207 1.53 18.14 1.39
CA ALA A 207 0.40 17.73 0.55
C ALA A 207 -0.93 17.84 1.30
N VAL A 208 -0.98 17.44 2.60
CA VAL A 208 -2.18 17.59 3.44
C VAL A 208 -2.53 19.07 3.66
N LYS A 209 -1.53 19.93 3.93
CA LYS A 209 -1.73 21.39 4.04
C LYS A 209 -2.28 21.96 2.74
N LEU A 210 -1.71 21.58 1.62
CA LEU A 210 -2.13 22.03 0.29
C LEU A 210 -3.58 21.62 0.00
N TYR A 211 -3.93 20.35 0.26
CA TYR A 211 -5.29 19.84 0.11
C TYR A 211 -6.32 20.69 0.84
N ARG A 212 -6.02 21.05 2.10
CA ARG A 212 -6.89 21.90 2.92
C ARG A 212 -6.94 23.36 2.46
N GLN A 213 -5.80 23.91 2.03
CA GLN A 213 -5.73 25.28 1.48
C GLN A 213 -6.55 25.42 0.19
N MET A 214 -6.64 24.36 -0.61
CA MET A 214 -7.50 24.32 -1.80
C MET A 214 -8.98 24.17 -1.46
N GLY A 215 -9.36 23.98 -0.20
CA GLY A 215 -10.75 23.88 0.25
C GLY A 215 -11.47 22.61 -0.20
N LEU A 216 -10.74 21.55 -0.51
CA LEU A 216 -11.29 20.26 -0.93
C LEU A 216 -12.07 19.60 0.23
N LYS A 217 -13.13 18.86 -0.11
CA LYS A 217 -14.14 18.40 0.89
C LYS A 217 -14.01 16.94 1.31
N GLY A 218 -13.08 16.21 0.74
CA GLY A 218 -12.85 14.81 1.07
C GLY A 218 -11.94 14.63 2.30
N LYS A 219 -11.37 13.44 2.41
CA LYS A 219 -10.45 13.01 3.47
C LYS A 219 -9.08 12.72 2.87
N ILE A 220 -8.03 13.10 3.57
CA ILE A 220 -6.65 12.84 3.17
C ILE A 220 -5.86 12.21 4.32
N GLY A 221 -5.11 11.16 4.01
CA GLY A 221 -4.25 10.46 4.95
C GLY A 221 -3.03 9.84 4.29
N SER A 222 -2.50 8.80 4.91
CA SER A 222 -1.40 7.99 4.37
C SER A 222 -1.66 6.52 4.67
N VAL A 223 -0.99 5.62 3.94
CA VAL A 223 -1.10 4.17 4.13
C VAL A 223 0.19 3.63 4.73
N VAL A 224 0.07 2.90 5.83
CA VAL A 224 1.20 2.28 6.53
C VAL A 224 1.07 0.76 6.49
N ALA A 225 2.13 0.07 6.07
CA ALA A 225 2.23 -1.38 6.21
C ALA A 225 2.67 -1.76 7.62
N MET A 226 1.95 -2.66 8.27
CA MET A 226 2.31 -3.17 9.58
C MET A 226 2.15 -4.69 9.66
N ALA A 227 3.18 -5.37 10.18
CA ALA A 227 3.05 -6.73 10.67
C ALA A 227 2.67 -6.70 12.16
N ALA A 228 1.87 -7.66 12.60
CA ALA A 228 1.70 -7.92 14.03
C ALA A 228 2.94 -8.60 14.56
N ILE A 229 3.68 -7.94 15.46
CA ILE A 229 4.99 -8.38 15.88
C ILE A 229 4.92 -9.05 17.24
N TYR A 230 5.41 -10.29 17.31
CA TYR A 230 5.41 -11.11 18.51
C TYR A 230 6.81 -11.59 18.85
N PRO A 231 7.17 -11.72 20.15
CA PRO A 231 8.41 -12.34 20.56
C PRO A 231 8.38 -13.85 20.30
N ALA A 232 9.54 -14.42 19.92
CA ALA A 232 9.67 -15.87 19.78
C ALA A 232 9.63 -16.60 21.13
N ASP A 233 10.17 -15.95 22.16
CA ASP A 233 10.03 -16.35 23.57
C ASP A 233 9.29 -15.21 24.31
N PRO A 234 8.18 -15.49 25.03
CA PRO A 234 7.45 -14.48 25.78
C PRO A 234 8.22 -13.91 26.98
N ALA A 235 9.48 -14.26 27.16
CA ALA A 235 10.37 -13.80 28.22
C ALA A 235 11.69 -13.22 27.68
N GLY A 236 12.28 -12.32 28.46
CA GLY A 236 13.64 -11.83 28.20
C GLY A 236 13.81 -10.93 27.00
N ASN A 237 14.91 -11.12 26.28
CA ASN A 237 15.36 -10.22 25.21
C ASN A 237 14.49 -10.28 23.95
N ASP A 238 13.78 -11.37 23.71
CA ASP A 238 12.87 -11.49 22.56
C ASP A 238 11.70 -10.52 22.67
N VAL A 239 11.21 -10.27 23.89
CA VAL A 239 10.16 -9.27 24.16
C VAL A 239 10.65 -7.86 23.83
N LEU A 240 11.86 -7.51 24.25
CA LEU A 240 12.46 -6.21 23.93
C LEU A 240 12.71 -6.08 22.42
N ALA A 241 13.24 -7.12 21.79
CA ALA A 241 13.46 -7.13 20.33
C ALA A 241 12.15 -6.92 19.56
N ALA A 242 11.05 -7.57 19.98
CA ALA A 242 9.73 -7.38 19.38
C ALA A 242 9.21 -5.94 19.56
N GLN A 243 9.39 -5.35 20.75
CA GLN A 243 9.02 -3.96 21.01
C GLN A 243 9.78 -2.99 20.10
N TYR A 244 11.11 -3.12 19.99
CA TYR A 244 11.92 -2.26 19.12
C TYR A 244 11.54 -2.42 17.64
N GLN A 245 11.24 -3.64 17.21
CA GLN A 245 10.79 -3.87 15.85
C GLN A 245 9.42 -3.22 15.58
N ALA A 246 8.51 -3.27 16.54
CA ALA A 246 7.21 -2.60 16.45
C ALA A 246 7.36 -1.06 16.40
N GLU A 247 8.24 -0.50 17.24
CA GLU A 247 8.58 0.93 17.21
C GLU A 247 9.15 1.36 15.85
N ARG A 248 10.08 0.57 15.31
CA ARG A 248 10.74 0.87 14.04
C ARG A 248 9.80 0.72 12.83
N GLN A 249 8.93 -0.27 12.83
CA GLN A 249 8.01 -0.53 11.71
C GLN A 249 6.77 0.37 11.77
N GLY A 250 6.17 0.52 12.95
CA GLY A 250 4.92 1.25 13.15
C GLY A 250 5.13 2.66 13.65
N SER A 251 5.64 2.82 14.88
CA SER A 251 5.76 4.12 15.54
C SER A 251 6.64 5.10 14.77
N TRP A 252 7.66 4.62 14.05
CA TRP A 252 8.50 5.45 13.18
C TRP A 252 7.69 6.31 12.20
N TRP A 253 6.57 5.79 11.70
CA TRP A 253 5.67 6.48 10.78
C TRP A 253 4.51 7.14 11.50
N LEU A 254 3.91 6.43 12.45
CA LEU A 254 2.70 6.87 13.12
C LEU A 254 2.94 8.00 14.11
N ASP A 255 4.02 7.96 14.92
CA ASP A 255 4.29 9.04 15.88
C ASP A 255 4.50 10.39 15.18
N PRO A 256 5.27 10.51 14.06
CA PRO A 256 5.31 11.73 13.27
C PRO A 256 3.95 12.15 12.72
N MET A 257 3.17 11.22 12.17
CA MET A 257 1.88 11.52 11.53
C MET A 257 0.79 11.94 12.53
N PHE A 258 0.86 11.44 13.78
CA PHE A 258 -0.12 11.74 14.82
C PHE A 258 0.33 12.80 15.81
N PHE A 259 1.63 12.90 16.09
CA PHE A 259 2.18 13.72 17.17
C PHE A 259 3.23 14.75 16.69
N GLY A 260 3.62 14.73 15.42
CA GLY A 260 4.64 15.64 14.86
C GLY A 260 6.06 15.37 15.38
N LYS A 261 6.35 14.18 15.89
CA LYS A 261 7.66 13.81 16.44
C LYS A 261 7.97 12.34 16.22
N TYR A 262 9.26 12.00 16.06
CA TYR A 262 9.71 10.61 16.02
C TYR A 262 9.53 9.92 17.38
N PRO A 263 9.50 8.56 17.42
CA PRO A 263 9.36 7.82 18.67
C PRO A 263 10.56 8.06 19.60
N GLU A 264 10.36 8.85 20.65
CA GLU A 264 11.40 9.31 21.59
C GLU A 264 12.12 8.14 22.26
N LYS A 265 11.37 7.08 22.59
CA LYS A 265 11.93 5.88 23.21
C LYS A 265 12.94 5.21 22.27
N LEU A 266 12.59 5.06 21.01
CA LEU A 266 13.47 4.44 20.00
C LEU A 266 14.75 5.27 19.81
N LEU A 267 14.64 6.58 19.66
CA LEU A 267 15.81 7.46 19.47
C LEU A 267 16.72 7.49 20.69
N ARG A 268 16.15 7.53 21.90
CA ARG A 268 16.93 7.48 23.16
C ARG A 268 17.69 6.16 23.33
N ASP A 269 17.01 5.04 23.04
CA ASP A 269 17.57 3.70 23.28
C ASP A 269 18.46 3.23 22.11
N CYS A 270 18.35 3.86 20.92
CA CYS A 270 19.12 3.59 19.71
C CYS A 270 19.69 4.89 19.11
N PRO A 271 20.61 5.59 19.79
CA PRO A 271 21.10 6.91 19.36
C PRO A 271 21.85 6.88 18.02
N GLU A 272 22.26 5.71 17.54
CA GLU A 272 22.81 5.54 16.20
C GLU A 272 21.79 5.80 15.09
N ILE A 273 20.49 5.63 15.35
CA ILE A 273 19.41 5.95 14.42
C ILE A 273 19.27 7.46 14.28
N GLU A 274 19.32 8.20 15.40
CA GLU A 274 19.20 9.65 15.40
C GLU A 274 20.30 10.31 14.54
N LYS A 275 21.53 9.76 14.58
CA LYS A 275 22.66 10.25 13.77
C LYS A 275 22.46 10.07 12.25
N LEU A 276 21.50 9.28 11.81
CA LEU A 276 21.16 9.07 10.41
C LEU A 276 20.12 10.07 9.89
N LEU A 277 19.46 10.82 10.81
CA LEU A 277 18.50 11.86 10.46
C LEU A 277 19.21 13.18 10.09
N PRO A 278 18.55 14.05 9.31
CA PRO A 278 19.02 15.43 9.08
C PRO A 278 19.15 16.22 10.38
N GLU A 279 20.09 17.14 10.49
CA GLU A 279 20.38 17.91 11.73
C GLU A 279 19.15 18.59 12.35
N ASN A 280 18.27 19.15 11.52
CA ASN A 280 17.07 19.91 11.96
C ASN A 280 15.79 19.09 11.91
N TYR A 281 15.87 17.77 11.93
CA TYR A 281 14.71 16.88 11.70
C TYR A 281 13.53 17.17 12.64
N ALA A 282 13.79 17.42 13.91
CA ALA A 282 12.75 17.64 14.92
C ALA A 282 12.00 18.96 14.70
N GLU A 283 12.75 20.04 14.44
CA GLU A 283 12.16 21.36 14.12
C GLU A 283 11.37 21.35 12.82
N GLU A 284 11.89 20.65 11.80
CA GLU A 284 11.21 20.52 10.52
C GLU A 284 9.90 19.77 10.66
N LEU A 285 9.89 18.63 11.36
CA LEU A 285 8.66 17.89 11.64
C LEU A 285 7.62 18.76 12.36
N GLN A 286 8.01 19.42 13.45
CA GLN A 286 7.11 20.24 14.22
C GLN A 286 6.51 21.39 13.40
N ARG A 287 7.33 22.05 12.58
CA ARG A 287 6.88 23.15 11.71
C ARG A 287 5.92 22.67 10.61
N GLU A 288 6.20 21.49 10.04
CA GLU A 288 5.40 20.96 8.93
C GLU A 288 4.21 20.12 9.40
N PHE A 289 4.17 19.70 10.63
CA PHE A 289 3.10 18.82 11.15
C PHE A 289 1.71 19.39 10.90
N VAL A 290 0.83 18.51 10.46
CA VAL A 290 -0.61 18.73 10.34
C VAL A 290 -1.32 17.37 10.51
N PRO A 291 -2.39 17.28 11.31
CA PRO A 291 -3.11 16.04 11.48
C PRO A 291 -3.71 15.56 10.16
N MET A 292 -3.76 14.24 9.94
CA MET A 292 -4.48 13.64 8.82
C MET A 292 -5.93 13.29 9.21
N ASP A 293 -6.80 13.04 8.22
CA ASP A 293 -8.22 12.76 8.45
C ASP A 293 -8.50 11.26 8.61
N MET A 294 -7.64 10.42 8.05
CA MET A 294 -7.77 8.96 8.07
C MET A 294 -6.40 8.27 8.02
N LEU A 295 -6.37 7.04 8.50
CA LEU A 295 -5.23 6.13 8.37
C LEU A 295 -5.60 4.95 7.49
N GLY A 296 -4.84 4.72 6.41
CA GLY A 296 -4.83 3.46 5.69
C GLY A 296 -3.84 2.48 6.33
N MET A 297 -4.23 1.23 6.45
CA MET A 297 -3.40 0.20 7.06
C MET A 297 -3.38 -1.07 6.20
N ASN A 298 -2.20 -1.50 5.80
CA ASN A 298 -1.98 -2.74 5.08
C ASN A 298 -1.50 -3.82 6.06
N TYR A 299 -2.19 -4.96 6.09
CA TYR A 299 -1.85 -6.10 6.91
C TYR A 299 -1.90 -7.41 6.11
N TYR A 300 -0.84 -8.20 6.20
CA TYR A 300 -0.78 -9.50 5.52
C TYR A 300 -0.38 -10.65 6.43
N PHE A 301 0.55 -10.45 7.37
CA PHE A 301 1.16 -11.52 8.13
C PHE A 301 1.70 -11.04 9.49
N PRO A 302 1.90 -11.95 10.45
CA PRO A 302 2.63 -11.66 11.67
C PRO A 302 4.14 -11.73 11.44
N ALA A 303 4.91 -11.05 12.27
CA ALA A 303 6.35 -11.22 12.36
C ALA A 303 6.72 -11.77 13.74
N ILE A 304 7.45 -12.88 13.77
CA ILE A 304 8.00 -13.44 15.00
C ILE A 304 9.45 -13.00 15.12
N VAL A 305 9.78 -12.32 16.22
CA VAL A 305 11.08 -11.71 16.45
C VAL A 305 11.85 -12.46 17.52
N LYS A 306 13.08 -12.80 17.20
CA LYS A 306 14.03 -13.39 18.12
C LYS A 306 15.27 -12.50 18.24
N TYR A 307 15.75 -12.28 19.46
CA TYR A 307 17.02 -11.63 19.74
C TYR A 307 18.18 -12.52 19.30
N ASP A 308 19.12 -11.99 18.51
CA ASP A 308 20.26 -12.75 17.99
C ASP A 308 21.58 -12.55 18.75
N GLY A 309 21.53 -11.83 19.88
CA GLY A 309 22.71 -11.51 20.68
C GLY A 309 23.45 -10.25 20.21
N ASN A 310 23.30 -9.84 18.95
CA ASN A 310 24.00 -8.70 18.34
C ASN A 310 23.05 -7.60 17.83
N SER A 311 21.82 -7.94 17.51
CA SER A 311 20.84 -7.02 16.95
C SER A 311 19.46 -7.30 17.52
N MET A 312 18.82 -6.28 18.07
CA MET A 312 17.42 -6.37 18.50
C MET A 312 16.42 -6.47 17.33
N TYR A 313 16.90 -6.52 16.10
CA TYR A 313 16.07 -6.38 14.90
C TYR A 313 16.05 -7.60 14.00
N LYS A 314 16.64 -8.73 14.40
CA LYS A 314 16.60 -9.93 13.58
C LYS A 314 15.26 -10.62 13.73
N SER A 315 14.44 -10.55 12.69
CA SER A 315 13.23 -11.34 12.61
C SER A 315 13.55 -12.74 12.11
N THR A 316 13.07 -13.74 12.83
CA THR A 316 13.01 -15.11 12.34
C THR A 316 11.55 -15.43 12.04
N HIS A 317 11.29 -16.01 10.87
CA HIS A 317 9.97 -16.59 10.63
C HIS A 317 9.84 -17.84 11.50
N ALA A 318 9.01 -17.78 12.53
CA ALA A 318 8.65 -19.00 13.24
C ALA A 318 7.91 -19.94 12.26
N PRO A 319 8.11 -21.26 12.37
CA PRO A 319 7.27 -22.20 11.64
C PRO A 319 5.82 -21.90 11.99
N SER A 320 5.06 -21.43 11.03
CA SER A 320 3.64 -21.18 11.22
C SER A 320 2.87 -22.46 10.83
N TYR A 321 2.00 -22.92 11.70
CA TYR A 321 1.06 -24.00 11.37
C TYR A 321 0.06 -23.63 10.27
N TYR A 322 0.09 -22.37 9.79
CA TYR A 322 -0.85 -21.79 8.85
C TYR A 322 -0.23 -21.41 7.50
N VAL A 323 1.06 -21.68 7.27
CA VAL A 323 1.66 -21.56 5.93
C VAL A 323 1.37 -22.83 5.18
N GLN A 324 0.62 -22.73 4.11
CA GLN A 324 0.53 -23.80 3.12
C GLN A 324 1.58 -23.60 2.04
N GLU A 325 2.08 -24.71 1.50
CA GLU A 325 2.95 -24.67 0.33
C GLU A 325 2.26 -23.92 -0.81
N GLY A 326 2.99 -23.04 -1.50
CA GLY A 326 2.42 -22.22 -2.57
C GLY A 326 1.66 -20.96 -2.12
N GLN A 327 1.75 -20.57 -0.86
CA GLN A 327 1.22 -19.29 -0.36
C GLN A 327 2.35 -18.32 -0.03
N MET A 328 2.15 -17.03 -0.36
CA MET A 328 3.13 -15.98 -0.07
C MET A 328 3.14 -15.59 1.41
N PHE A 329 1.97 -15.53 2.05
CA PHE A 329 1.79 -15.05 3.41
C PHE A 329 1.06 -16.05 4.30
N GLN A 330 1.29 -15.92 5.60
CA GLN A 330 0.66 -16.74 6.62
C GLN A 330 -0.79 -16.31 6.88
N LEU A 331 -1.70 -17.24 7.07
CA LEU A 331 -3.03 -16.96 7.57
C LEU A 331 -2.95 -16.70 9.09
N TYR A 332 -3.00 -15.43 9.51
CA TYR A 332 -2.99 -15.07 10.93
C TYR A 332 -3.93 -13.89 11.24
N PRO A 333 -5.24 -14.13 11.26
CA PRO A 333 -6.24 -13.07 11.43
C PRO A 333 -6.17 -12.36 12.79
N ALA A 334 -5.73 -13.06 13.85
CA ALA A 334 -5.57 -12.48 15.17
C ALA A 334 -4.63 -11.27 15.18
N GLY A 335 -3.59 -11.28 14.34
CA GLY A 335 -2.66 -10.17 14.24
C GLY A 335 -3.32 -8.88 13.71
N LEU A 336 -4.31 -9.00 12.84
CA LEU A 336 -5.09 -7.85 12.41
C LEU A 336 -5.89 -7.26 13.59
N TYR A 337 -6.52 -8.10 14.38
CA TYR A 337 -7.24 -7.68 15.58
C TYR A 337 -6.31 -6.95 16.58
N ASP A 338 -5.16 -7.54 16.89
CA ASP A 338 -4.18 -6.95 17.82
C ASP A 338 -3.68 -5.58 17.33
N LEU A 339 -3.41 -5.44 16.03
CA LEU A 339 -3.03 -4.16 15.43
C LEU A 339 -4.15 -3.12 15.51
N MET A 340 -5.39 -3.49 15.27
CA MET A 340 -6.51 -2.55 15.36
C MET A 340 -6.70 -2.03 16.79
N LEU A 341 -6.55 -2.89 17.79
CA LEU A 341 -6.57 -2.47 19.20
C LEU A 341 -5.39 -1.56 19.54
N TYR A 342 -4.18 -1.93 19.12
CA TYR A 342 -2.99 -1.08 19.31
C TYR A 342 -3.16 0.32 18.73
N LEU A 343 -3.66 0.42 17.48
CA LEU A 343 -3.92 1.71 16.83
C LEU A 343 -4.99 2.52 17.56
N THR A 344 -6.02 1.86 18.05
CA THR A 344 -7.11 2.50 18.81
C THR A 344 -6.59 3.03 20.14
N GLU A 345 -5.87 2.24 20.90
CA GLU A 345 -5.37 2.60 22.23
C GLU A 345 -4.30 3.68 22.19
N LYS A 346 -3.30 3.53 21.31
CA LYS A 346 -2.15 4.44 21.27
C LYS A 346 -2.42 5.73 20.52
N TYR A 347 -3.14 5.67 19.39
CA TYR A 347 -3.27 6.81 18.47
C TYR A 347 -4.66 7.41 18.43
N ASN A 348 -5.68 6.74 18.98
CA ASN A 348 -7.07 7.20 18.90
C ASN A 348 -7.42 7.64 17.47
N CYS A 349 -7.12 6.77 16.50
CA CYS A 349 -7.23 7.07 15.07
C CYS A 349 -8.61 7.63 14.71
N PRO A 350 -8.69 8.73 13.97
CA PRO A 350 -9.97 9.34 13.59
C PRO A 350 -10.81 8.38 12.75
N GLU A 351 -10.24 7.79 11.72
CA GLU A 351 -10.82 6.72 10.92
C GLU A 351 -9.72 5.79 10.42
N ILE A 352 -9.99 4.49 10.43
CA ILE A 352 -9.09 3.46 9.90
C ILE A 352 -9.74 2.81 8.69
N TYR A 353 -8.97 2.69 7.60
CA TYR A 353 -9.30 1.87 6.45
C TYR A 353 -8.26 0.76 6.34
N ILE A 354 -8.70 -0.50 6.29
CA ILE A 354 -7.81 -1.60 5.94
C ILE A 354 -7.66 -1.56 4.42
N THR A 355 -6.57 -0.93 3.98
CA THR A 355 -6.35 -0.57 2.57
C THR A 355 -5.76 -1.69 1.74
N GLU A 356 -5.13 -2.67 2.40
CA GLU A 356 -4.72 -3.92 1.77
C GLU A 356 -4.74 -5.07 2.78
N ASN A 357 -5.39 -6.15 2.37
CA ASN A 357 -5.34 -7.45 3.03
C ASN A 357 -5.75 -8.51 2.00
N GLY A 358 -4.92 -9.52 1.80
CA GLY A 358 -5.16 -10.52 0.76
C GLY A 358 -4.19 -11.68 0.80
N LEU A 359 -4.50 -12.74 0.06
CA LEU A 359 -3.69 -13.95 -0.04
C LEU A 359 -3.09 -14.08 -1.44
N GLY A 360 -1.76 -14.07 -1.52
CA GLY A 360 -1.01 -14.45 -2.71
C GLY A 360 -0.85 -15.96 -2.77
N ALA A 361 -1.50 -16.59 -3.74
CA ALA A 361 -1.29 -18.01 -4.06
C ALA A 361 -0.36 -18.14 -5.27
N GLU A 362 0.48 -19.19 -5.30
CA GLU A 362 1.32 -19.44 -6.47
C GLU A 362 0.45 -19.77 -7.69
N GLY A 363 0.68 -19.03 -8.77
CA GLY A 363 -0.07 -19.23 -10.02
C GLY A 363 0.21 -20.60 -10.61
N SER A 364 -0.82 -21.21 -11.20
CA SER A 364 -0.76 -22.50 -11.86
C SER A 364 -0.76 -22.33 -13.40
N ASP A 365 -0.13 -23.26 -14.10
CA ASP A 365 -0.27 -23.40 -15.56
C ASP A 365 -1.67 -23.91 -15.94
N ASP A 366 -2.42 -24.43 -14.98
CA ASP A 366 -3.80 -24.85 -15.12
C ASP A 366 -4.73 -23.75 -14.58
N PRO A 367 -5.40 -22.97 -15.44
CA PRO A 367 -6.27 -21.87 -15.01
C PRO A 367 -7.41 -22.30 -14.07
N GLU A 368 -7.89 -23.53 -14.16
CA GLU A 368 -8.97 -24.03 -13.29
C GLU A 368 -8.54 -24.08 -11.82
N LYS A 369 -7.25 -24.32 -11.55
CA LYS A 369 -6.70 -24.29 -10.19
C LYS A 369 -6.63 -22.87 -9.64
N ASP A 370 -6.31 -21.88 -10.47
CA ASP A 370 -6.28 -20.47 -10.07
C ASP A 370 -7.70 -19.93 -9.77
N ILE A 371 -8.72 -20.52 -10.42
CA ILE A 371 -10.12 -20.12 -10.27
C ILE A 371 -10.74 -20.71 -9.00
N ALA A 372 -10.38 -21.96 -8.64
CA ALA A 372 -10.92 -22.69 -7.49
C ALA A 372 -10.18 -22.32 -6.19
N ASP A 373 -10.20 -21.06 -5.79
CA ASP A 373 -9.38 -20.48 -4.75
C ASP A 373 -10.00 -20.50 -3.34
N ASP A 374 -10.37 -21.69 -2.86
CA ASP A 374 -11.03 -21.89 -1.55
C ASP A 374 -10.21 -21.35 -0.36
N GLU A 375 -8.87 -21.42 -0.43
CA GLU A 375 -8.00 -20.87 0.63
C GLU A 375 -8.08 -19.34 0.71
N ARG A 376 -8.31 -18.67 -0.42
CA ARG A 376 -8.54 -17.23 -0.44
C ARG A 376 -9.88 -16.88 0.22
N ILE A 377 -10.92 -17.69 0.00
CA ILE A 377 -12.20 -17.56 0.69
C ILE A 377 -12.02 -17.71 2.19
N ARG A 378 -11.26 -18.72 2.63
CA ARG A 378 -10.92 -18.91 4.03
C ARG A 378 -10.16 -17.72 4.61
N TYR A 379 -9.16 -17.19 3.89
CA TYR A 379 -8.40 -16.02 4.29
C TYR A 379 -9.30 -14.80 4.48
N LEU A 380 -10.14 -14.48 3.50
CA LEU A 380 -11.12 -13.41 3.54
C LEU A 380 -12.03 -13.53 4.76
N ARG A 381 -12.66 -14.68 4.90
CA ARG A 381 -13.61 -14.94 5.97
C ARG A 381 -13.01 -14.71 7.36
N GLU A 382 -11.86 -15.32 7.62
CA GLU A 382 -11.25 -15.26 8.94
C GLU A 382 -10.73 -13.84 9.28
N HIS A 383 -10.17 -13.11 8.32
CA HIS A 383 -9.75 -11.73 8.55
C HIS A 383 -10.95 -10.79 8.75
N LEU A 384 -12.00 -10.91 7.96
CA LEU A 384 -13.18 -10.06 8.06
C LEU A 384 -13.98 -10.31 9.37
N ARG A 385 -13.94 -11.52 9.89
CA ARG A 385 -14.44 -11.79 11.27
C ARG A 385 -13.66 -10.99 12.30
N MET A 386 -12.34 -10.87 12.15
CA MET A 386 -11.51 -10.06 13.06
C MET A 386 -11.77 -8.55 12.88
N VAL A 387 -12.05 -8.09 11.66
CA VAL A 387 -12.48 -6.70 11.43
C VAL A 387 -13.75 -6.38 12.24
N VAL A 388 -14.79 -7.21 12.15
CA VAL A 388 -16.02 -6.99 12.91
C VAL A 388 -15.75 -7.04 14.42
N ARG A 389 -14.91 -7.98 14.88
CA ARG A 389 -14.52 -8.04 16.29
C ARG A 389 -13.80 -6.80 16.76
N SER A 390 -12.90 -6.25 15.94
CA SER A 390 -12.17 -5.01 16.23
C SER A 390 -13.12 -3.81 16.32
N ILE A 391 -14.09 -3.72 15.42
CA ILE A 391 -15.14 -2.67 15.46
C ILE A 391 -15.93 -2.78 16.77
N ASN A 392 -16.37 -4.00 17.13
CA ASN A 392 -17.09 -4.25 18.36
C ASN A 392 -16.27 -3.97 19.63
N ALA A 393 -14.93 -4.03 19.53
CA ALA A 393 -13.99 -3.65 20.58
C ALA A 393 -13.66 -2.15 20.61
N GLY A 394 -14.25 -1.34 19.72
CA GLY A 394 -14.13 0.11 19.71
C GLY A 394 -13.20 0.68 18.64
N ALA A 395 -12.62 -0.13 17.75
CA ALA A 395 -11.82 0.37 16.64
C ALA A 395 -12.69 1.08 15.58
N ASN A 396 -12.32 2.29 15.19
CA ASN A 396 -13.08 3.08 14.23
C ASN A 396 -12.74 2.71 12.78
N ILE A 397 -13.00 1.45 12.41
CA ILE A 397 -12.73 0.93 11.06
C ILE A 397 -13.92 1.25 10.16
N LYS A 398 -13.67 1.96 9.06
CA LYS A 398 -14.68 2.43 8.11
C LYS A 398 -14.74 1.65 6.81
N GLY A 399 -13.71 0.88 6.48
CA GLY A 399 -13.71 0.12 5.23
C GLY A 399 -12.60 -0.93 5.18
N TYR A 400 -12.79 -1.85 4.24
CA TYR A 400 -11.86 -2.92 3.94
C TYR A 400 -11.68 -3.04 2.43
N TYR A 401 -10.42 -3.01 1.97
CA TYR A 401 -10.04 -3.13 0.57
C TYR A 401 -9.23 -4.41 0.38
N TYR A 402 -9.84 -5.37 -0.31
CA TYR A 402 -9.15 -6.61 -0.61
C TYR A 402 -8.00 -6.37 -1.61
N TRP A 403 -6.82 -6.89 -1.30
CA TRP A 403 -5.70 -6.91 -2.23
C TRP A 403 -5.58 -8.27 -2.91
N SER A 404 -5.81 -8.33 -4.21
CA SER A 404 -6.08 -7.25 -5.16
C SER A 404 -7.33 -7.57 -6.00
N HIS A 405 -7.79 -6.60 -6.78
CA HIS A 405 -8.92 -6.86 -7.67
C HIS A 405 -8.53 -7.86 -8.78
N PHE A 406 -7.37 -7.64 -9.41
CA PHE A 406 -6.84 -8.46 -10.50
C PHE A 406 -5.61 -9.25 -10.09
N ASP A 407 -5.36 -10.41 -10.74
CA ASP A 407 -4.02 -10.94 -10.83
C ASP A 407 -3.16 -9.98 -11.63
N SER A 408 -2.01 -9.59 -11.11
CA SER A 408 -1.16 -8.54 -11.67
C SER A 408 0.32 -8.81 -11.43
N LEU A 409 1.17 -7.90 -11.86
CA LEU A 409 2.60 -7.93 -11.61
C LEU A 409 2.85 -7.77 -10.10
N GLU A 410 3.50 -8.76 -9.48
CA GLU A 410 3.83 -8.71 -8.05
C GLU A 410 5.33 -8.42 -7.87
N SER A 411 5.69 -7.16 -8.03
CA SER A 411 7.07 -6.70 -7.88
C SER A 411 8.07 -7.60 -8.63
N ARG A 412 9.21 -7.93 -8.02
CA ARG A 412 10.25 -8.81 -8.61
C ARG A 412 9.82 -10.28 -8.74
N SER A 413 8.76 -10.69 -8.04
CA SER A 413 8.17 -12.03 -8.20
C SER A 413 7.44 -12.21 -9.54
N GLY A 414 7.29 -11.12 -10.30
CA GLY A 414 6.59 -11.15 -11.59
C GLY A 414 5.13 -11.54 -11.43
N TYR A 415 4.66 -12.44 -12.25
CA TYR A 415 3.28 -12.95 -12.20
C TYR A 415 3.15 -14.26 -11.42
N ARG A 416 4.11 -14.59 -10.56
CA ARG A 416 4.08 -15.82 -9.76
C ARG A 416 2.93 -15.84 -8.75
N TRP A 417 2.77 -14.75 -8.02
CA TRP A 417 1.79 -14.66 -6.95
C TRP A 417 0.49 -14.06 -7.45
N ARG A 418 -0.59 -14.80 -7.30
CA ARG A 418 -1.93 -14.45 -7.73
C ARG A 418 -2.72 -13.96 -6.53
N PHE A 419 -2.95 -12.65 -6.45
CA PHE A 419 -3.75 -12.02 -5.38
C PHE A 419 -5.19 -11.76 -5.79
N GLY A 420 -5.45 -11.64 -7.10
CA GLY A 420 -6.71 -11.16 -7.65
C GLY A 420 -7.93 -11.98 -7.26
N LEU A 421 -9.06 -11.30 -7.11
CA LEU A 421 -10.39 -11.91 -7.18
C LEU A 421 -10.74 -12.30 -8.62
N VAL A 422 -10.14 -11.59 -9.58
CA VAL A 422 -10.25 -11.84 -11.01
C VAL A 422 -8.92 -12.37 -11.53
N HIS A 423 -8.97 -13.58 -12.12
CA HIS A 423 -7.84 -14.11 -12.87
C HIS A 423 -7.67 -13.34 -14.17
N VAL A 424 -6.45 -12.93 -14.47
CA VAL A 424 -6.08 -12.27 -15.73
C VAL A 424 -5.09 -13.16 -16.47
N ASP A 425 -5.50 -13.66 -17.62
CA ASP A 425 -4.60 -14.34 -18.54
C ASP A 425 -3.64 -13.32 -19.15
N THR A 426 -2.41 -13.31 -18.69
CA THR A 426 -1.42 -12.27 -19.03
C THR A 426 -1.21 -12.11 -20.53
N PRO A 427 -1.11 -13.18 -21.36
CA PRO A 427 -0.94 -13.05 -22.80
C PRO A 427 -2.12 -12.41 -23.55
N THR A 428 -3.34 -12.65 -23.12
CA THR A 428 -4.56 -12.25 -23.87
C THR A 428 -5.36 -11.14 -23.20
N GLY A 429 -5.10 -10.90 -21.92
CA GLY A 429 -5.89 -9.99 -21.10
C GLY A 429 -7.29 -10.51 -20.74
N LYS A 430 -7.59 -11.78 -21.00
CA LYS A 430 -8.89 -12.37 -20.66
C LYS A 430 -9.11 -12.39 -19.14
N ARG A 431 -10.29 -11.95 -18.71
CA ARG A 431 -10.73 -11.94 -17.32
C ARG A 431 -11.56 -13.19 -17.01
N THR A 432 -11.28 -13.82 -15.87
CA THR A 432 -12.12 -14.91 -15.35
C THR A 432 -12.32 -14.71 -13.85
N LYS A 433 -13.58 -14.63 -13.43
CA LYS A 433 -13.95 -14.49 -12.02
C LYS A 433 -13.57 -15.74 -11.26
N LYS A 434 -12.86 -15.58 -10.14
CA LYS A 434 -12.52 -16.67 -9.24
C LYS A 434 -13.68 -17.01 -8.30
N LYS A 435 -13.59 -18.13 -7.61
CA LYS A 435 -14.59 -18.52 -6.62
C LYS A 435 -14.70 -17.51 -5.48
N SER A 436 -13.57 -16.92 -5.06
CA SER A 436 -13.53 -15.85 -4.09
C SER A 436 -14.25 -14.58 -4.52
N TRP A 437 -14.33 -14.28 -5.82
CA TRP A 437 -15.11 -13.16 -6.34
C TRP A 437 -16.60 -13.30 -5.97
N TYR A 438 -17.18 -14.48 -6.18
CA TYR A 438 -18.59 -14.75 -5.85
C TYR A 438 -18.84 -14.78 -4.33
N TYR A 439 -17.84 -15.23 -3.55
CA TYR A 439 -17.91 -15.17 -2.11
C TYR A 439 -17.90 -13.71 -1.61
N TYR A 440 -17.00 -12.87 -2.16
CA TYR A 440 -16.93 -11.45 -1.81
C TYR A 440 -18.20 -10.70 -2.22
N GLN A 441 -18.75 -10.99 -3.41
CA GLN A 441 -20.05 -10.46 -3.84
C GLN A 441 -21.17 -10.80 -2.85
N LYS A 442 -21.22 -12.05 -2.39
CA LYS A 442 -22.21 -12.47 -1.38
C LYS A 442 -22.06 -11.66 -0.10
N MET A 443 -20.84 -11.50 0.40
CA MET A 443 -20.57 -10.72 1.61
C MET A 443 -20.99 -9.26 1.49
N ILE A 444 -20.65 -8.60 0.36
CA ILE A 444 -21.04 -7.21 0.10
C ILE A 444 -22.57 -7.10 0.11
N ARG A 445 -23.26 -7.97 -0.59
CA ARG A 445 -24.74 -7.98 -0.66
C ARG A 445 -25.37 -8.24 0.70
N ASP A 446 -24.88 -9.22 1.45
CA ASP A 446 -25.44 -9.62 2.74
C ASP A 446 -24.98 -8.69 3.87
N HIS A 447 -24.01 -7.82 3.60
CA HIS A 447 -23.36 -6.90 4.55
C HIS A 447 -22.83 -7.61 5.81
N ALA A 448 -22.38 -8.85 5.64
CA ALA A 448 -22.02 -9.76 6.72
C ALA A 448 -21.01 -10.82 6.27
N VAL A 449 -20.30 -11.39 7.24
CA VAL A 449 -19.44 -12.55 7.04
C VAL A 449 -19.89 -13.72 7.94
N ASP A 450 -19.93 -14.95 7.37
CA ASP A 450 -20.33 -16.19 8.03
C ASP A 450 -19.23 -16.81 8.92
#